data_c6650422d324c7256a531223c052d749
#
_entry.id   c6650422d324c7256a531223c052d749
#
_cell.length_a   1.000
_cell.length_b   1.000
_cell.length_c   1.000
_cell.angle_alpha   90.00
_cell.angle_beta   90.00
_cell.angle_gamma   90.00
#
_symmetry.space_group_name_H-M   'P 1'
#
loop_
_entity.id
_entity.type
_entity.pdbx_description
1 polymer ?
#
loop_
_entity_poly.entity_id
_entity_poly.type
_entity_poly.pdbx_seq_one_letter_code
_entity_poly.pdbx_strand_id
1 'polypeptide(L)'
;MNRKRILSVTLMALLAIGLIATTACKTSGMAVTSRGQLLKLNIVHPTDLPDNGEDNLDIELSNRGVNNVKDVLLDVELPSQLVVLDQTSERGVQVTRDPGSNVYHFAFENIQPAETSKIRFKVRTSFGTYRETGSVKATAWQRDLPGDKLVETAVIKLRG
;
A
#
# COMPACT_ATOMS: atom_id res chain seq x y z
N MET A 1 57.30 3.97 -45.99
CA MET A 1 57.00 2.89 -45.04
C MET A 1 56.76 3.51 -43.64
N ASN A 2 55.54 3.76 -43.23
CA ASN A 2 55.21 3.97 -41.85
C ASN A 2 53.67 3.95 -41.71
N ARG A 3 53.15 2.85 -41.18
CA ARG A 3 51.74 2.70 -40.89
C ARG A 3 51.41 3.44 -39.60
N LYS A 4 50.75 4.54 -39.66
CA LYS A 4 50.10 5.16 -38.49
C LYS A 4 48.78 4.49 -38.23
N ARG A 5 48.74 3.72 -37.15
CA ARG A 5 47.49 3.16 -36.60
C ARG A 5 46.71 4.30 -35.97
N ILE A 6 45.56 4.59 -36.53
CA ILE A 6 44.56 5.48 -35.95
C ILE A 6 43.82 4.63 -34.90
N LEU A 7 44.08 4.94 -33.63
CA LEU A 7 43.30 4.38 -32.53
C LEU A 7 41.97 5.16 -32.47
N SER A 8 40.92 4.53 -32.91
CA SER A 8 39.56 5.03 -32.75
C SER A 8 39.17 4.81 -31.30
N VAL A 9 39.19 5.89 -30.52
CA VAL A 9 38.64 5.89 -29.15
C VAL A 9 37.13 6.07 -29.30
N THR A 10 36.42 4.94 -29.26
CA THR A 10 34.96 4.94 -29.15
C THR A 10 34.60 5.33 -27.74
N LEU A 11 34.20 6.58 -27.55
CA LEU A 11 33.65 7.10 -26.30
C LEU A 11 32.27 6.46 -26.09
N MET A 12 32.24 5.38 -25.35
CA MET A 12 30.98 4.81 -24.84
C MET A 12 30.42 5.76 -23.77
N ALA A 13 29.48 6.60 -24.19
CA ALA A 13 28.63 7.34 -23.24
C ALA A 13 27.71 6.32 -22.57
N LEU A 14 28.09 5.86 -21.37
CA LEU A 14 27.19 5.17 -20.46
C LEU A 14 26.12 6.17 -20.01
N LEU A 15 24.96 6.07 -20.64
CA LEU A 15 23.73 6.67 -20.14
C LEU A 15 23.35 5.89 -18.86
N ALA A 16 23.80 6.36 -17.70
CA ALA A 16 23.30 5.92 -16.41
C ALA A 16 21.87 6.43 -16.27
N ILE A 17 20.91 5.64 -16.77
CA ILE A 17 19.51 5.81 -16.42
C ILE A 17 19.42 5.43 -14.94
N GLY A 18 19.45 6.46 -14.09
CA GLY A 18 19.17 6.30 -12.67
C GLY A 18 17.75 5.81 -12.49
N LEU A 19 17.57 4.50 -12.38
CA LEU A 19 16.35 3.94 -11.80
C LEU A 19 16.30 4.45 -10.36
N ILE A 20 15.48 5.46 -10.13
CA ILE A 20 15.06 5.82 -8.77
C ILE A 20 14.18 4.67 -8.31
N ALA A 21 14.79 3.67 -7.69
CA ALA A 21 14.06 2.62 -7.02
C ALA A 21 13.35 3.27 -5.81
N THR A 22 12.07 3.58 -5.95
CA THR A 22 11.24 3.97 -4.81
C THR A 22 11.24 2.80 -3.84
N THR A 23 11.91 2.97 -2.71
CA THR A 23 11.98 1.93 -1.68
C THR A 23 10.60 1.87 -1.02
N ALA A 24 9.78 0.92 -1.43
CA ALA A 24 8.51 0.65 -0.77
C ALA A 24 8.77 -0.13 0.52
N CYS A 25 8.27 0.39 1.63
CA CYS A 25 8.21 -0.34 2.89
C CYS A 25 6.98 -1.23 2.92
N LYS A 26 7.13 -2.39 3.53
CA LYS A 26 6.02 -3.32 3.76
C LYS A 26 5.91 -3.63 5.25
N THR A 27 4.81 -3.22 5.84
CA THR A 27 4.41 -3.66 7.16
C THR A 27 3.42 -4.81 7.04
N SER A 28 3.45 -5.77 7.96
CA SER A 28 2.54 -6.89 7.90
C SER A 28 2.19 -7.44 9.27
N GLY A 29 0.89 -7.56 9.51
CA GLY A 29 0.33 -8.28 10.63
C GLY A 29 -0.35 -9.57 10.19
N MET A 30 -0.40 -10.53 11.08
CA MET A 30 -1.10 -11.79 10.89
C MET A 30 -1.91 -12.11 12.14
N ALA A 31 -3.17 -12.46 11.94
CA ALA A 31 -4.03 -12.96 13.02
C ALA A 31 -4.60 -14.34 12.68
N VAL A 32 -4.72 -15.17 13.71
CA VAL A 32 -5.49 -16.40 13.68
C VAL A 32 -6.84 -16.08 14.29
N THR A 33 -7.90 -16.28 13.52
CA THR A 33 -9.26 -16.15 14.06
C THR A 33 -9.59 -17.35 14.95
N SER A 34 -10.61 -17.20 15.81
CA SER A 34 -11.09 -18.27 16.70
C SER A 34 -11.54 -19.55 15.94
N ARG A 35 -11.73 -19.47 14.63
CA ARG A 35 -12.06 -20.62 13.76
C ARG A 35 -10.85 -21.20 13.02
N GLY A 36 -9.62 -20.83 13.40
CA GLY A 36 -8.40 -21.30 12.73
C GLY A 36 -8.18 -20.71 11.34
N GLN A 37 -8.92 -19.66 10.98
CA GLN A 37 -8.73 -18.93 9.74
C GLN A 37 -7.55 -17.98 9.90
N LEU A 38 -6.68 -17.92 8.91
CA LEU A 38 -5.49 -17.08 8.90
C LEU A 38 -5.70 -15.92 7.93
N LEU A 39 -5.97 -14.74 8.45
CA LEU A 39 -5.90 -13.50 7.68
C LEU A 39 -4.53 -12.84 7.88
N LYS A 40 -3.99 -12.31 6.80
CA LYS A 40 -2.78 -11.50 6.80
C LYS A 40 -3.09 -10.16 6.17
N LEU A 41 -2.76 -9.10 6.90
CA LEU A 41 -2.91 -7.73 6.46
C LEU A 41 -1.52 -7.14 6.26
N ASN A 42 -1.30 -6.49 5.11
CA ASN A 42 -0.07 -5.75 4.82
C ASN A 42 -0.42 -4.36 4.34
N ILE A 43 0.44 -3.40 4.68
CA ILE A 43 0.45 -2.06 4.10
C ILE A 43 1.74 -1.91 3.31
N VAL A 44 1.64 -1.70 2.00
CA VAL A 44 2.78 -1.42 1.12
C VAL A 44 2.73 0.07 0.79
N HIS A 45 3.75 0.80 1.20
CA HIS A 45 3.75 2.26 1.14
C HIS A 45 5.13 2.80 0.78
N PRO A 46 5.24 4.02 0.22
CA PRO A 46 6.51 4.70 0.06
C PRO A 46 7.11 5.03 1.44
N THR A 47 8.42 4.97 1.55
CA THR A 47 9.13 5.39 2.78
C THR A 47 8.97 6.88 3.03
N ASP A 48 9.08 7.66 1.96
CA ASP A 48 9.04 9.12 1.95
C ASP A 48 8.10 9.59 0.84
N LEU A 49 7.35 10.65 1.12
CA LEU A 49 6.51 11.31 0.13
C LEU A 49 6.87 12.81 0.14
N PRO A 50 7.44 13.35 -0.96
CA PRO A 50 7.81 14.77 -1.02
C PRO A 50 6.57 15.66 -1.06
N ASP A 51 6.75 16.96 -0.79
CA ASP A 51 5.66 17.93 -0.88
C ASP A 51 5.03 17.92 -2.27
N ASN A 52 3.71 17.88 -2.30
CA ASN A 52 2.92 17.72 -3.52
C ASN A 52 3.28 16.46 -4.35
N GLY A 53 4.06 15.52 -3.77
CA GLY A 53 4.42 14.25 -4.41
C GLY A 53 3.26 13.27 -4.44
N GLU A 54 3.20 12.49 -5.51
CA GLU A 54 2.20 11.43 -5.71
C GLU A 54 2.83 10.06 -5.62
N ASP A 55 2.15 9.12 -4.97
CA ASP A 55 2.56 7.71 -4.96
C ASP A 55 1.34 6.79 -4.69
N ASN A 56 1.58 5.50 -4.76
CA ASN A 56 0.59 4.48 -4.46
C ASN A 56 0.80 3.93 -3.05
N LEU A 57 -0.31 3.74 -2.37
CA LEU A 57 -0.43 3.05 -1.10
C LEU A 57 -1.31 1.82 -1.34
N ASP A 58 -0.77 0.63 -1.15
CA ASP A 58 -1.51 -0.62 -1.34
C ASP A 58 -1.82 -1.25 0.02
N ILE A 59 -3.08 -1.64 0.22
CA ILE A 59 -3.52 -2.47 1.34
C ILE A 59 -3.78 -3.87 0.78
N GLU A 60 -3.08 -4.87 1.30
CA GLU A 60 -3.20 -6.25 0.87
C GLU A 60 -3.80 -7.10 2.00
N LEU A 61 -4.95 -7.67 1.74
CA LEU A 61 -5.63 -8.61 2.64
C LEU A 61 -5.58 -10.02 2.04
N SER A 62 -4.91 -10.95 2.72
CA SER A 62 -4.69 -12.31 2.23
C SER A 62 -5.32 -13.34 3.16
N ASN A 63 -5.92 -14.37 2.58
CA ASN A 63 -6.29 -15.57 3.32
C ASN A 63 -5.15 -16.60 3.21
N ARG A 64 -4.48 -16.87 4.32
CA ARG A 64 -3.41 -17.85 4.44
C ARG A 64 -3.88 -19.19 5.02
N GLY A 65 -5.17 -19.29 5.31
CA GLY A 65 -5.81 -20.51 5.78
C GLY A 65 -6.18 -21.45 4.61
N VAL A 66 -6.78 -22.57 4.97
CA VAL A 66 -7.23 -23.62 4.03
C VAL A 66 -8.73 -23.52 3.72
N ASN A 67 -9.45 -22.68 4.44
CA ASN A 67 -10.88 -22.47 4.28
C ASN A 67 -11.19 -21.06 3.81
N ASN A 68 -12.32 -20.89 3.12
CA ASN A 68 -12.81 -19.55 2.77
C ASN A 68 -13.09 -18.72 4.02
N VAL A 69 -12.74 -17.44 3.98
CA VAL A 69 -13.10 -16.45 4.99
C VAL A 69 -14.21 -15.57 4.42
N LYS A 70 -15.39 -15.61 5.07
CA LYS A 70 -16.57 -14.88 4.61
C LYS A 70 -16.80 -13.62 5.42
N ASP A 71 -17.53 -12.67 4.83
CA ASP A 71 -18.00 -11.44 5.49
C ASP A 71 -16.89 -10.67 6.19
N VAL A 72 -15.78 -10.44 5.49
CA VAL A 72 -14.65 -9.69 6.02
C VAL A 72 -14.89 -8.20 5.82
N LEU A 73 -14.67 -7.44 6.88
CA LEU A 73 -14.71 -5.99 6.90
C LEU A 73 -13.28 -5.47 7.07
N LEU A 74 -12.96 -4.38 6.39
CA LEU A 74 -11.68 -3.71 6.48
C LEU A 74 -11.90 -2.20 6.52
N ASP A 75 -11.41 -1.56 7.56
CA ASP A 75 -11.33 -0.11 7.67
C ASP A 75 -9.92 0.35 7.36
N VAL A 76 -9.80 1.41 6.57
CA VAL A 76 -8.53 2.07 6.26
C VAL A 76 -8.63 3.53 6.65
N GLU A 77 -7.83 3.93 7.62
CA GLU A 77 -7.70 5.31 8.09
C GLU A 77 -6.43 5.93 7.49
N LEU A 78 -6.58 6.94 6.65
CA LEU A 78 -5.46 7.68 6.04
C LEU A 78 -5.25 8.99 6.80
N PRO A 79 -4.00 9.45 6.99
CA PRO A 79 -3.73 10.70 7.65
C PRO A 79 -4.29 11.89 6.86
N SER A 80 -4.68 12.95 7.55
CA SER A 80 -5.29 14.15 6.94
C SER A 80 -4.36 14.90 5.99
N GLN A 81 -3.06 14.69 6.12
CA GLN A 81 -2.04 15.25 5.24
C GLN A 81 -2.01 14.60 3.84
N LEU A 82 -2.71 13.48 3.66
CA LEU A 82 -2.82 12.82 2.37
C LEU A 82 -4.16 13.16 1.70
N VAL A 83 -4.06 13.60 0.45
CA VAL A 83 -5.21 13.75 -0.45
C VAL A 83 -5.30 12.49 -1.29
N VAL A 84 -6.42 11.80 -1.24
CA VAL A 84 -6.69 10.65 -2.10
C VAL A 84 -7.11 11.16 -3.47
N LEU A 85 -6.33 10.86 -4.49
CA LEU A 85 -6.60 11.22 -5.88
C LEU A 85 -7.46 10.17 -6.57
N ASP A 86 -7.21 8.90 -6.24
CA ASP A 86 -7.94 7.76 -6.80
C ASP A 86 -7.92 6.60 -5.79
N GLN A 87 -8.94 5.74 -5.87
CA GLN A 87 -9.04 4.51 -5.09
C GLN A 87 -9.56 3.39 -6.00
N THR A 88 -8.82 2.31 -6.07
CA THR A 88 -9.20 1.11 -6.82
C THR A 88 -9.21 -0.10 -5.90
N SER A 89 -10.18 -0.99 -6.11
CA SER A 89 -10.30 -2.27 -5.42
C SER A 89 -10.66 -3.35 -6.44
N GLU A 90 -10.51 -4.60 -6.06
CA GLU A 90 -10.92 -5.72 -6.89
C GLU A 90 -12.44 -5.74 -7.12
N ARG A 91 -12.85 -6.44 -8.18
CA ARG A 91 -14.27 -6.56 -8.52
C ARG A 91 -15.03 -7.27 -7.40
N GLY A 92 -16.20 -6.74 -7.02
CA GLY A 92 -17.07 -7.31 -5.99
C GLY A 92 -16.81 -6.82 -4.57
N VAL A 93 -15.80 -5.96 -4.35
CA VAL A 93 -15.58 -5.31 -3.06
C VAL A 93 -16.49 -4.09 -2.96
N GLN A 94 -17.32 -4.05 -1.91
CA GLN A 94 -18.14 -2.87 -1.60
C GLN A 94 -17.28 -1.84 -0.87
N VAL A 95 -17.36 -0.58 -1.30
CA VAL A 95 -16.58 0.53 -0.74
C VAL A 95 -17.50 1.64 -0.30
N THR A 96 -17.31 2.11 0.92
CA THR A 96 -17.93 3.32 1.43
C THR A 96 -16.88 4.22 2.08
N ARG A 97 -17.17 5.52 2.21
CA ARG A 97 -16.27 6.49 2.83
C ARG A 97 -17.07 7.37 3.77
N ASP A 98 -16.52 7.66 4.94
CA ASP A 98 -17.11 8.60 5.86
C ASP A 98 -17.05 10.02 5.30
N PRO A 99 -18.18 10.76 5.27
CA PRO A 99 -18.21 12.13 4.78
C PRO A 99 -17.23 13.03 5.54
N GLY A 100 -16.38 13.74 4.80
CA GLY A 100 -15.43 14.70 5.38
C GLY A 100 -14.23 14.09 6.10
N SER A 101 -14.05 12.77 6.05
CA SER A 101 -12.90 12.09 6.63
C SER A 101 -12.09 11.33 5.58
N ASN A 102 -10.91 10.83 5.99
CA ASN A 102 -10.08 9.91 5.19
C ASN A 102 -10.22 8.46 5.71
N VAL A 103 -11.41 8.08 6.16
CA VAL A 103 -11.74 6.71 6.58
C VAL A 103 -12.54 6.03 5.47
N TYR A 104 -12.04 4.89 5.02
CA TYR A 104 -12.63 4.05 3.98
C TYR A 104 -13.00 2.70 4.57
N HIS A 105 -14.19 2.21 4.25
CA HIS A 105 -14.73 0.93 4.68
C HIS A 105 -14.89 0.01 3.47
N PHE A 106 -14.35 -1.18 3.57
CA PHE A 106 -14.43 -2.21 2.54
C PHE A 106 -15.13 -3.43 3.10
N ALA A 107 -16.00 -4.03 2.30
CA ALA A 107 -16.65 -5.28 2.63
C ALA A 107 -16.39 -6.33 1.54
N PHE A 108 -15.85 -7.46 1.97
CA PHE A 108 -15.54 -8.63 1.14
C PHE A 108 -16.52 -9.75 1.49
N GLU A 109 -17.27 -10.23 0.51
CA GLU A 109 -18.19 -11.35 0.73
C GLU A 109 -17.43 -12.64 1.03
N ASN A 110 -16.32 -12.85 0.36
CA ASN A 110 -15.53 -14.07 0.47
C ASN A 110 -14.08 -13.83 0.03
N ILE A 111 -13.12 -14.37 0.79
CA ILE A 111 -11.70 -14.43 0.43
C ILE A 111 -11.29 -15.90 0.42
N GLN A 112 -10.96 -16.43 -0.76
CA GLN A 112 -10.61 -17.83 -0.95
C GLN A 112 -9.24 -18.17 -0.34
N PRO A 113 -8.93 -19.46 -0.07
CA PRO A 113 -7.61 -19.89 0.33
C PRO A 113 -6.53 -19.42 -0.66
N ALA A 114 -5.42 -18.92 -0.14
CA ALA A 114 -4.29 -18.35 -0.88
C ALA A 114 -4.61 -17.10 -1.72
N GLU A 115 -5.84 -16.59 -1.68
CA GLU A 115 -6.23 -15.34 -2.32
C GLU A 115 -5.64 -14.14 -1.58
N THR A 116 -5.28 -13.11 -2.34
CA THR A 116 -4.88 -11.80 -1.82
C THR A 116 -5.67 -10.74 -2.55
N SER A 117 -6.53 -10.05 -1.81
CA SER A 117 -7.25 -8.88 -2.32
C SER A 117 -6.43 -7.63 -2.08
N LYS A 118 -6.30 -6.82 -3.13
CA LYS A 118 -5.54 -5.58 -3.13
C LYS A 118 -6.44 -4.37 -3.28
N ILE A 119 -6.24 -3.40 -2.40
CA ILE A 119 -6.83 -2.07 -2.48
C ILE A 119 -5.70 -1.09 -2.70
N ARG A 120 -5.80 -0.27 -3.71
CA ARG A 120 -4.83 0.76 -4.05
C ARG A 120 -5.42 2.13 -3.86
N PHE A 121 -4.69 2.98 -3.15
CA PHE A 121 -4.93 4.41 -3.07
C PHE A 121 -3.82 5.13 -3.83
N LYS A 122 -4.17 5.95 -4.82
CA LYS A 122 -3.26 6.95 -5.35
C LYS A 122 -3.37 8.17 -4.46
N VAL A 123 -2.30 8.52 -3.77
CA VAL A 123 -2.28 9.60 -2.79
C VAL A 123 -1.31 10.69 -3.18
N ARG A 124 -1.56 11.90 -2.69
CA ARG A 124 -0.68 13.05 -2.80
C ARG A 124 -0.59 13.75 -1.46
N THR A 125 0.59 14.27 -1.10
CA THR A 125 0.73 15.12 0.08
C THR A 125 0.00 16.44 -0.10
N SER A 126 -0.63 16.93 0.96
CA SER A 126 -1.19 18.28 0.98
C SER A 126 -0.09 19.32 0.88
N PHE A 127 -0.36 20.42 0.19
CA PHE A 127 0.58 21.53 0.08
C PHE A 127 0.90 22.12 1.47
N GLY A 128 2.18 22.40 1.74
CA GLY A 128 2.63 22.98 3.00
C GLY A 128 2.82 21.99 4.14
N THR A 129 2.86 20.68 3.86
CA THR A 129 3.17 19.65 4.86
C THR A 129 4.68 19.57 5.06
N TYR A 130 5.21 20.22 6.09
CA TYR A 130 6.64 20.24 6.38
C TYR A 130 7.05 19.15 7.37
N ARG A 131 7.93 18.23 6.94
CA ARG A 131 8.64 17.25 7.80
C ARG A 131 7.79 16.54 8.84
N GLU A 132 6.56 16.22 8.46
CA GLU A 132 5.63 15.48 9.30
C GLU A 132 5.72 13.99 9.03
N THR A 133 5.09 13.22 9.89
CA THR A 133 4.85 11.80 9.68
C THR A 133 3.34 11.58 9.60
N GLY A 134 2.90 10.84 8.59
CA GLY A 134 1.53 10.38 8.49
C GLY A 134 1.43 8.93 8.93
N SER A 135 0.41 8.60 9.73
CA SER A 135 0.12 7.21 10.11
C SER A 135 -1.06 6.70 9.29
N VAL A 136 -0.84 5.62 8.56
CA VAL A 136 -1.89 4.84 7.89
C VAL A 136 -2.23 3.67 8.78
N LYS A 137 -3.51 3.48 9.08
CA LYS A 137 -3.98 2.36 9.89
C LYS A 137 -5.00 1.56 9.11
N ALA A 138 -4.82 0.26 9.06
CA ALA A 138 -5.76 -0.69 8.49
C ALA A 138 -6.23 -1.66 9.58
N THR A 139 -7.53 -1.92 9.63
CA THR A 139 -8.15 -2.81 10.62
C THR A 139 -9.09 -3.77 9.90
N ALA A 140 -8.81 -5.08 9.96
CA ALA A 140 -9.63 -6.10 9.36
C ALA A 140 -10.25 -7.03 10.41
N TRP A 141 -11.49 -7.47 10.18
CA TRP A 141 -12.18 -8.46 11.03
C TRP A 141 -13.28 -9.16 10.25
N GLN A 142 -13.76 -10.29 10.76
CA GLN A 142 -14.97 -10.91 10.26
C GLN A 142 -16.19 -10.30 10.96
N ARG A 143 -17.26 -10.11 10.22
CA ARG A 143 -18.50 -9.49 10.74
C ARG A 143 -19.09 -10.23 11.93
N ASP A 144 -18.99 -11.55 11.95
CA ASP A 144 -19.50 -12.42 13.04
C ASP A 144 -18.50 -12.58 14.20
N LEU A 145 -17.27 -12.03 14.07
CA LEU A 145 -16.21 -12.09 15.07
C LEU A 145 -15.60 -10.68 15.30
N PRO A 146 -16.39 -9.71 15.76
CA PRO A 146 -15.93 -8.30 15.87
C PRO A 146 -14.85 -8.10 16.94
N GLY A 147 -14.63 -9.08 17.83
CA GLY A 147 -13.54 -9.05 18.81
C GLY A 147 -12.17 -9.44 18.25
N ASP A 148 -12.15 -10.20 17.15
CA ASP A 148 -10.91 -10.72 16.55
C ASP A 148 -10.42 -9.78 15.44
N LYS A 149 -9.90 -8.61 15.84
CA LYS A 149 -9.42 -7.58 14.92
C LYS A 149 -7.94 -7.75 14.63
N LEU A 150 -7.61 -7.73 13.35
CA LEU A 150 -6.25 -7.61 12.84
C LEU A 150 -5.98 -6.14 12.53
N VAL A 151 -4.99 -5.55 13.19
CA VAL A 151 -4.62 -4.14 13.03
C VAL A 151 -3.20 -4.05 12.50
N GLU A 152 -3.01 -3.26 11.47
CA GLU A 152 -1.71 -2.93 10.91
C GLU A 152 -1.56 -1.42 10.80
N THR A 153 -0.36 -0.92 11.07
CA THR A 153 -0.07 0.52 11.03
C THR A 153 1.24 0.75 10.31
N ALA A 154 1.24 1.69 9.39
CA ALA A 154 2.42 2.13 8.67
C ALA A 154 2.65 3.63 8.87
N VAL A 155 3.92 4.03 8.97
CA VAL A 155 4.32 5.43 9.11
C VAL A 155 5.02 5.89 7.85
N ILE A 156 4.51 6.94 7.23
CA ILE A 156 5.05 7.56 6.03
C ILE A 156 5.68 8.90 6.42
N LYS A 157 6.91 9.14 6.01
CA LYS A 157 7.55 10.46 6.18
C LYS A 157 7.06 11.39 5.08
N LEU A 158 6.50 12.51 5.49
CA LEU A 158 6.02 13.56 4.60
C LEU A 158 7.09 14.66 4.59
N ARG A 159 7.70 14.88 3.43
CA ARG A 159 8.77 15.85 3.28
C ARG A 159 8.24 17.06 2.53
N GLY A 160 8.27 18.21 3.18
CA GLY A 160 8.11 19.50 2.55
C GLY A 160 9.39 20.02 1.92
#